data_e2aacdfbde6360435e3fba38141c6927
#
_entry.id   e2aacdfbde6360435e3fba38141c6927
#
_cell.length_a   1.000
_cell.length_b   1.000
_cell.length_c   1.000
_cell.angle_alpha   90.00
_cell.angle_beta   90.00
_cell.angle_gamma   90.00
#
_symmetry.space_group_name_H-M   'P 1'
#
loop_
_entity.id
_entity.type
_entity.pdbx_description
1 polymer ?
#
loop_
_entity_poly.entity_id
_entity_poly.type
_entity_poly.pdbx_seq_one_letter_code
_entity_poly.pdbx_strand_id
1 'polypeptide(L)'
;MKYLHLLFAALFRKKTRTVLTLLSVTAAFALFGLLDTVRVAFSAPETVSGIDRLIVASRFSIIQPLPYAELARIESVPGVKRVTYANWFGGIYQDPKNFFANIAVEPRSYLELYPELVMPAGERDAFLKTRTGAIVGASLAERFGWKVGDKIPLKATIFPHPDGSNLWTFDLVGIYRAGEEALRGIEQQLLFRYDYFDEGRLFGQGTVGWYIVKVSDPDRAEQVAQAIDRLFANSADETKTQGERDFQRSFAKQIGDIGLIVTAIMGAVFFTLLLLTGNTMAQSIRER
;
A
#
# COMPACT_ATOMS: atom_id res chain seq x y z
N MET A 1 -48.63 -15.45 -16.16
CA MET A 1 -47.77 -15.02 -17.29
C MET A 1 -48.45 -14.17 -18.37
N LYS A 2 -49.75 -13.84 -18.22
CA LYS A 2 -50.52 -13.07 -19.25
C LYS A 2 -50.09 -11.59 -19.41
N TYR A 3 -49.44 -11.00 -18.40
CA TYR A 3 -49.08 -9.58 -18.42
C TYR A 3 -47.67 -9.27 -18.93
N LEU A 4 -46.79 -10.27 -19.05
CA LEU A 4 -45.45 -10.09 -19.58
C LEU A 4 -45.42 -9.61 -21.04
N HIS A 5 -46.32 -10.13 -21.86
CA HIS A 5 -46.42 -9.73 -23.26
C HIS A 5 -46.86 -8.26 -23.44
N LEU A 6 -47.74 -7.77 -22.56
CA LEU A 6 -48.15 -6.36 -22.54
C LEU A 6 -47.03 -5.44 -22.09
N LEU A 7 -46.20 -5.87 -21.11
CA LEU A 7 -45.02 -5.17 -20.66
C LEU A 7 -43.98 -5.05 -21.79
N PHE A 8 -43.69 -6.15 -22.50
CA PHE A 8 -42.77 -6.13 -23.63
C PHE A 8 -43.30 -5.24 -24.78
N ALA A 9 -44.56 -5.31 -25.12
CA ALA A 9 -45.16 -4.46 -26.15
C ALA A 9 -45.11 -2.97 -25.79
N ALA A 10 -45.31 -2.62 -24.51
CA ALA A 10 -45.18 -1.25 -24.02
C ALA A 10 -43.72 -0.73 -24.02
N LEU A 11 -42.76 -1.57 -23.65
CA LEU A 11 -41.34 -1.26 -23.68
C LEU A 11 -40.82 -0.98 -25.10
N PHE A 12 -41.24 -1.76 -26.10
CA PHE A 12 -40.78 -1.62 -27.47
C PHE A 12 -41.51 -0.56 -28.30
N ARG A 13 -42.56 0.07 -27.76
CA ARG A 13 -43.34 1.11 -28.45
C ARG A 13 -42.52 2.40 -28.68
N LYS A 14 -41.56 2.75 -27.77
CA LYS A 14 -40.65 3.89 -27.93
C LYS A 14 -39.20 3.38 -27.78
N LYS A 15 -38.68 2.71 -28.80
CA LYS A 15 -37.38 2.00 -28.81
C LYS A 15 -36.20 2.83 -28.28
N THR A 16 -36.08 4.07 -28.72
CA THR A 16 -34.98 5.00 -28.30
C THR A 16 -35.00 5.25 -26.79
N ARG A 17 -36.18 5.45 -26.21
CA ARG A 17 -36.33 5.68 -24.77
C ARG A 17 -35.95 4.43 -23.96
N THR A 18 -36.45 3.28 -24.37
CA THR A 18 -36.17 2.00 -23.71
C THR A 18 -34.64 1.70 -23.75
N VAL A 19 -34.02 1.89 -24.92
CA VAL A 19 -32.56 1.68 -25.08
C VAL A 19 -31.78 2.65 -24.18
N LEU A 20 -32.11 3.93 -24.15
CA LEU A 20 -31.43 4.91 -23.31
C LEU A 20 -31.60 4.63 -21.82
N THR A 21 -32.80 4.25 -21.38
CA THR A 21 -33.04 3.87 -19.97
C THR A 21 -32.26 2.60 -19.60
N LEU A 22 -32.26 1.59 -20.46
CA LEU A 22 -31.51 0.34 -20.24
C LEU A 22 -29.99 0.61 -20.17
N LEU A 23 -29.48 1.43 -21.09
CA LEU A 23 -28.07 1.84 -21.13
C LEU A 23 -27.67 2.61 -19.84
N SER A 24 -28.52 3.54 -19.38
CA SER A 24 -28.26 4.29 -18.15
C SER A 24 -28.24 3.38 -16.92
N VAL A 25 -29.17 2.44 -16.82
CA VAL A 25 -29.22 1.47 -15.72
C VAL A 25 -27.99 0.55 -15.77
N THR A 26 -27.66 0.02 -16.96
CA THR A 26 -26.48 -0.85 -17.14
C THR A 26 -25.17 -0.11 -16.79
N ALA A 27 -25.02 1.14 -17.27
CA ALA A 27 -23.84 1.97 -16.97
C ALA A 27 -23.69 2.21 -15.46
N ALA A 28 -24.78 2.44 -14.76
CA ALA A 28 -24.75 2.66 -13.33
C ALA A 28 -24.42 1.41 -12.52
N PHE A 29 -24.97 0.24 -12.89
CA PHE A 29 -24.58 -1.02 -12.27
C PHE A 29 -23.12 -1.39 -12.58
N ALA A 30 -22.63 -1.10 -13.79
CA ALA A 30 -21.23 -1.28 -14.13
C ALA A 30 -20.33 -0.36 -13.29
N LEU A 31 -20.70 0.91 -13.12
CA LEU A 31 -19.98 1.85 -12.27
C LEU A 31 -19.99 1.41 -10.79
N PHE A 32 -21.16 0.96 -10.31
CA PHE A 32 -21.28 0.43 -8.95
C PHE A 32 -20.36 -0.78 -8.73
N GLY A 33 -20.35 -1.74 -9.65
CA GLY A 33 -19.47 -2.93 -9.58
C GLY A 33 -17.98 -2.56 -9.62
N LEU A 34 -17.59 -1.60 -10.46
CA LEU A 34 -16.23 -1.08 -10.52
C LEU A 34 -15.82 -0.42 -9.19
N LEU A 35 -16.67 0.42 -8.62
CA LEU A 35 -16.41 1.10 -7.36
C LEU A 35 -16.37 0.12 -6.18
N ASP A 36 -17.24 -0.90 -6.15
CA ASP A 36 -17.18 -1.94 -5.11
C ASP A 36 -15.93 -2.80 -5.23
N THR A 37 -15.48 -3.09 -6.45
CA THR A 37 -14.18 -3.77 -6.69
C THR A 37 -13.02 -2.95 -6.12
N VAL A 38 -13.01 -1.62 -6.31
CA VAL A 38 -12.03 -0.72 -5.71
C VAL A 38 -12.12 -0.79 -4.18
N ARG A 39 -13.33 -0.70 -3.60
CA ARG A 39 -13.54 -0.82 -2.16
C ARG A 39 -12.99 -2.13 -1.61
N VAL A 40 -13.29 -3.26 -2.24
CA VAL A 40 -12.80 -4.58 -1.83
C VAL A 40 -11.28 -4.67 -1.93
N ALA A 41 -10.67 -4.12 -2.99
CA ALA A 41 -9.21 -4.10 -3.15
C ALA A 41 -8.50 -3.36 -2.01
N PHE A 42 -9.10 -2.26 -1.51
CA PHE A 42 -8.58 -1.51 -0.36
C PHE A 42 -9.00 -2.08 1.01
N SER A 43 -9.96 -3.01 1.04
CA SER A 43 -10.42 -3.70 2.24
C SER A 43 -9.84 -5.11 2.36
N ALA A 44 -8.76 -5.41 1.61
CA ALA A 44 -8.14 -6.73 1.55
C ALA A 44 -7.92 -7.33 2.95
N PRO A 45 -8.18 -8.64 3.15
CA PRO A 45 -8.10 -9.28 4.45
C PRO A 45 -6.69 -9.18 5.03
N GLU A 46 -6.66 -8.92 6.33
CA GLU A 46 -5.46 -8.79 7.12
C GLU A 46 -4.69 -10.11 7.13
N THR A 47 -3.50 -10.06 6.57
CA THR A 47 -2.56 -11.17 6.66
C THR A 47 -2.12 -11.34 8.12
N VAL A 48 -2.12 -12.57 8.62
CA VAL A 48 -1.88 -12.92 10.03
C VAL A 48 -0.43 -12.70 10.48
N SER A 49 0.47 -12.30 9.59
CA SER A 49 1.88 -12.01 9.86
C SER A 49 2.06 -10.76 10.72
N GLY A 50 3.07 -10.75 11.57
CA GLY A 50 3.49 -9.55 12.30
C GLY A 50 2.84 -9.29 13.66
N ILE A 51 2.32 -10.33 14.34
CA ILE A 51 1.77 -10.20 15.71
C ILE A 51 2.87 -9.75 16.71
N ASP A 52 4.11 -10.12 16.45
CA ASP A 52 5.29 -9.81 17.27
C ASP A 52 6.07 -8.59 16.78
N ARG A 53 5.52 -7.85 15.77
CA ARG A 53 6.18 -6.66 15.22
C ARG A 53 5.40 -5.39 15.50
N LEU A 54 6.14 -4.37 15.96
CA LEU A 54 5.66 -3.02 16.16
C LEU A 54 6.32 -2.09 15.15
N ILE A 55 5.58 -1.10 14.69
CA ILE A 55 6.09 0.01 13.87
C ILE A 55 6.15 1.26 14.72
N VAL A 56 7.34 1.86 14.77
CA VAL A 56 7.59 3.14 15.43
C VAL A 56 7.74 4.21 14.36
N ALA A 57 6.79 5.09 14.25
CA ALA A 57 6.79 6.20 13.31
C ALA A 57 6.59 7.53 14.02
N SER A 58 6.82 8.66 13.35
CA SER A 58 6.51 9.96 13.92
C SER A 58 5.02 10.05 14.29
N ARG A 59 4.74 10.62 15.46
CA ARG A 59 3.38 10.84 15.96
C ARG A 59 2.59 11.83 15.11
N PHE A 60 3.28 12.79 14.49
CA PHE A 60 2.66 13.92 13.81
C PHE A 60 2.28 13.57 12.37
N SER A 61 3.14 12.84 11.67
CA SER A 61 2.91 12.47 10.27
C SER A 61 3.76 11.26 9.88
N ILE A 62 3.20 10.36 9.10
CA ILE A 62 3.89 9.19 8.57
C ILE A 62 5.01 9.55 7.59
N ILE A 63 4.95 10.74 6.99
CA ILE A 63 5.98 11.26 6.07
C ILE A 63 7.08 12.04 6.79
N GLN A 64 6.91 12.31 8.10
CA GLN A 64 7.97 12.95 8.89
C GLN A 64 8.99 11.88 9.28
N PRO A 65 10.26 12.03 8.86
CA PRO A 65 11.29 11.06 9.18
C PRO A 65 11.70 11.16 10.66
N LEU A 66 12.24 10.08 11.19
CA LEU A 66 12.85 10.00 12.51
C LEU A 66 14.37 9.97 12.37
N PRO A 67 15.14 10.53 13.33
CA PRO A 67 16.60 10.43 13.31
C PRO A 67 17.08 8.98 13.39
N TYR A 68 18.01 8.56 12.54
CA TYR A 68 18.65 7.24 12.62
C TYR A 68 19.32 6.98 13.99
N ALA A 69 19.80 8.04 14.62
CA ALA A 69 20.49 7.98 15.92
C ALA A 69 19.62 7.39 17.05
N GLU A 70 18.29 7.38 16.89
CA GLU A 70 17.37 6.86 17.90
C GLU A 70 17.30 5.31 17.93
N LEU A 71 17.91 4.62 16.95
CA LEU A 71 17.96 3.17 16.88
C LEU A 71 18.43 2.52 18.20
N ALA A 72 19.57 2.95 18.72
CA ALA A 72 20.16 2.38 19.92
C ALA A 72 19.29 2.61 21.18
N ARG A 73 18.58 3.73 21.24
CA ARG A 73 17.64 4.03 22.33
C ARG A 73 16.44 3.10 22.31
N ILE A 74 15.90 2.83 21.11
CA ILE A 74 14.78 1.88 20.96
C ILE A 74 15.24 0.46 21.29
N GLU A 75 16.44 0.06 20.85
CA GLU A 75 17.00 -1.26 21.16
C GLU A 75 17.20 -1.50 22.66
N SER A 76 17.44 -0.44 23.44
CA SER A 76 17.64 -0.52 24.88
C SER A 76 16.35 -0.71 25.70
N VAL A 77 15.17 -0.59 25.08
CA VAL A 77 13.88 -0.73 25.77
C VAL A 77 13.63 -2.18 26.19
N PRO A 78 13.34 -2.45 27.47
CA PRO A 78 13.04 -3.81 27.93
C PRO A 78 11.88 -4.46 27.15
N GLY A 79 12.09 -5.68 26.67
CA GLY A 79 11.13 -6.42 25.87
C GLY A 79 11.34 -6.26 24.36
N VAL A 80 12.19 -5.37 23.92
CA VAL A 80 12.66 -5.30 22.52
C VAL A 80 13.66 -6.45 22.27
N LYS A 81 13.46 -7.21 21.22
CA LYS A 81 14.32 -8.32 20.81
C LYS A 81 15.28 -7.90 19.69
N ARG A 82 14.79 -7.14 18.72
CA ARG A 82 15.54 -6.66 17.56
C ARG A 82 14.84 -5.44 16.98
N VAL A 83 15.61 -4.54 16.42
CA VAL A 83 15.11 -3.38 15.69
C VAL A 83 15.70 -3.36 14.28
N THR A 84 14.91 -2.96 13.31
CA THR A 84 15.36 -2.56 11.97
C THR A 84 14.65 -1.29 11.57
N TYR A 85 14.98 -0.76 10.41
CA TYR A 85 14.38 0.47 9.92
C TYR A 85 14.14 0.42 8.42
N ALA A 86 13.22 1.26 7.98
CA ALA A 86 12.84 1.37 6.59
C ALA A 86 12.52 2.82 6.22
N ASN A 87 12.58 3.12 4.94
CA ASN A 87 12.18 4.40 4.39
C ASN A 87 11.41 4.22 3.09
N TRP A 88 10.30 4.92 2.97
CA TRP A 88 9.58 5.00 1.72
C TRP A 88 10.38 5.79 0.69
N PHE A 89 10.50 5.28 -0.54
CA PHE A 89 11.24 5.95 -1.59
C PHE A 89 10.34 6.74 -2.54
N GLY A 90 9.21 6.17 -2.94
CA GLY A 90 8.25 6.82 -3.84
C GLY A 90 8.74 6.92 -5.29
N GLY A 91 9.52 5.95 -5.75
CA GLY A 91 9.99 5.87 -7.13
C GLY A 91 8.91 5.39 -8.09
N ILE A 92 8.94 5.87 -9.32
CA ILE A 92 8.03 5.50 -10.40
C ILE A 92 8.81 4.72 -11.46
N TYR A 93 8.27 3.57 -11.88
CA TYR A 93 8.81 2.78 -12.98
C TYR A 93 8.08 3.12 -14.28
N GLN A 94 8.81 3.73 -15.24
CA GLN A 94 8.33 4.10 -16.58
C GLN A 94 7.12 5.07 -16.57
N ASP A 95 5.93 4.63 -16.15
CA ASP A 95 4.67 5.37 -16.18
C ASP A 95 4.11 5.54 -14.75
N PRO A 96 3.56 6.72 -14.37
CA PRO A 96 2.97 6.95 -13.06
C PRO A 96 1.90 5.94 -12.62
N LYS A 97 1.20 5.30 -13.57
CA LYS A 97 0.23 4.22 -13.26
C LYS A 97 0.89 2.91 -12.83
N ASN A 98 2.20 2.74 -13.05
CA ASN A 98 2.95 1.59 -12.58
C ASN A 98 3.36 1.78 -11.10
N PHE A 99 2.38 2.10 -10.26
CA PHE A 99 2.61 2.26 -8.84
C PHE A 99 2.82 0.92 -8.15
N PHE A 100 3.84 0.86 -7.30
CA PHE A 100 4.12 -0.23 -6.36
C PHE A 100 4.98 0.31 -5.21
N ALA A 101 4.93 -0.37 -4.07
CA ALA A 101 5.74 0.00 -2.91
C ALA A 101 7.23 -0.24 -3.21
N ASN A 102 8.05 0.79 -3.02
CA ASN A 102 9.49 0.69 -3.11
C ASN A 102 10.09 1.32 -1.85
N ILE A 103 10.86 0.49 -1.12
CA ILE A 103 11.23 0.74 0.27
C ILE A 103 12.72 0.47 0.43
N ALA A 104 13.43 1.46 0.97
CA ALA A 104 14.81 1.31 1.41
C ALA A 104 14.85 0.64 2.78
N VAL A 105 15.63 -0.44 2.95
CA VAL A 105 15.69 -1.23 4.18
C VAL A 105 17.14 -1.52 4.60
N GLU A 106 17.39 -1.72 5.88
CA GLU A 106 18.62 -2.33 6.32
C GLU A 106 18.56 -3.84 6.01
N PRO A 107 19.39 -4.35 5.08
CA PRO A 107 19.10 -5.63 4.46
C PRO A 107 19.21 -6.83 5.42
N ARG A 108 20.17 -6.80 6.36
CA ARG A 108 20.41 -7.94 7.25
C ARG A 108 19.30 -8.09 8.30
N SER A 109 19.09 -7.05 9.10
CA SER A 109 18.09 -7.06 10.17
C SER A 109 16.67 -7.14 9.61
N TYR A 110 16.42 -6.53 8.46
CA TYR A 110 15.12 -6.61 7.81
C TYR A 110 14.76 -8.07 7.43
N LEU A 111 15.67 -8.78 6.74
CA LEU A 111 15.46 -10.19 6.39
C LEU A 111 15.43 -11.13 7.61
N GLU A 112 16.02 -10.74 8.74
CA GLU A 112 15.89 -11.47 10.01
C GLU A 112 14.51 -11.26 10.66
N LEU A 113 13.92 -10.07 10.53
CA LEU A 113 12.60 -9.75 11.07
C LEU A 113 11.46 -10.26 10.19
N TYR A 114 11.72 -10.45 8.89
CA TYR A 114 10.74 -10.90 7.89
C TYR A 114 11.12 -12.27 7.30
N PRO A 115 11.11 -13.35 8.09
CA PRO A 115 11.45 -14.70 7.60
C PRO A 115 10.48 -15.22 6.55
N GLU A 116 9.29 -14.61 6.45
CA GLU A 116 8.30 -14.89 5.41
C GLU A 116 8.73 -14.46 4.00
N LEU A 117 9.79 -13.66 3.84
CA LEU A 117 10.41 -13.34 2.55
C LEU A 117 11.33 -14.49 2.14
N VAL A 118 10.76 -15.50 1.49
CA VAL A 118 11.48 -16.71 1.09
C VAL A 118 12.16 -16.51 -0.26
N MET A 119 13.47 -16.68 -0.31
CA MET A 119 14.27 -16.60 -1.53
C MET A 119 15.47 -17.57 -1.48
N PRO A 120 16.10 -17.92 -2.63
CA PRO A 120 17.32 -18.70 -2.66
C PRO A 120 18.46 -18.04 -1.85
N ALA A 121 19.25 -18.86 -1.14
CA ALA A 121 20.35 -18.37 -0.30
C ALA A 121 21.36 -17.51 -1.07
N GLY A 122 21.67 -17.87 -2.33
CA GLY A 122 22.57 -17.07 -3.17
C GLY A 122 22.02 -15.68 -3.51
N GLU A 123 20.71 -15.54 -3.70
CA GLU A 123 20.05 -14.25 -3.94
C GLU A 123 20.02 -13.39 -2.67
N ARG A 124 19.76 -14.02 -1.52
CA ARG A 124 19.86 -13.36 -0.22
C ARG A 124 21.29 -12.83 0.02
N ASP A 125 22.31 -13.62 -0.23
CA ASP A 125 23.71 -13.22 -0.12
C ASP A 125 24.08 -12.10 -1.09
N ALA A 126 23.58 -12.16 -2.32
CA ALA A 126 23.76 -11.11 -3.31
C ALA A 126 23.14 -9.78 -2.84
N PHE A 127 21.94 -9.81 -2.26
CA PHE A 127 21.30 -8.61 -1.69
C PHE A 127 22.12 -8.01 -0.54
N LEU A 128 22.69 -8.82 0.32
CA LEU A 128 23.53 -8.34 1.43
C LEU A 128 24.85 -7.71 0.95
N LYS A 129 25.38 -8.12 -0.22
CA LYS A 129 26.71 -7.71 -0.71
C LYS A 129 26.66 -6.63 -1.78
N THR A 130 25.60 -6.57 -2.59
CA THR A 130 25.50 -5.62 -3.72
C THR A 130 24.91 -4.30 -3.25
N ARG A 131 25.70 -3.24 -3.30
CA ARG A 131 25.27 -1.91 -2.83
C ARG A 131 24.03 -1.38 -3.54
N THR A 132 23.96 -1.51 -4.86
CA THR A 132 22.82 -1.12 -5.70
C THR A 132 21.75 -2.19 -5.78
N GLY A 133 21.91 -3.29 -4.99
CA GLY A 133 21.04 -4.45 -5.02
C GLY A 133 19.63 -4.15 -4.58
N ALA A 134 18.68 -4.69 -5.34
CA ALA A 134 17.28 -4.75 -4.97
C ALA A 134 16.74 -6.17 -5.06
N ILE A 135 15.74 -6.47 -4.24
CA ILE A 135 14.93 -7.68 -4.34
C ILE A 135 13.48 -7.30 -4.58
N VAL A 136 12.77 -8.11 -5.33
CA VAL A 136 11.35 -7.86 -5.65
C VAL A 136 10.51 -9.07 -5.29
N GLY A 137 9.26 -8.86 -4.97
CA GLY A 137 8.32 -9.96 -4.81
C GLY A 137 7.97 -10.60 -6.15
N ALA A 138 7.69 -11.90 -6.13
CA ALA A 138 7.44 -12.68 -7.34
C ALA A 138 6.27 -12.14 -8.17
N SER A 139 5.18 -11.73 -7.53
CA SER A 139 4.04 -11.14 -8.22
C SER A 139 4.39 -9.85 -8.97
N LEU A 140 5.28 -9.02 -8.39
CA LEU A 140 5.76 -7.81 -9.04
C LEU A 140 6.71 -8.12 -10.20
N ALA A 141 7.62 -9.10 -10.02
CA ALA A 141 8.50 -9.58 -11.06
C ALA A 141 7.73 -10.14 -12.26
N GLU A 142 6.70 -10.95 -12.01
CA GLU A 142 5.81 -11.49 -13.04
C GLU A 142 5.06 -10.38 -13.79
N ARG A 143 4.54 -9.37 -13.07
CA ARG A 143 3.82 -8.23 -13.66
C ARG A 143 4.64 -7.45 -14.68
N PHE A 144 5.93 -7.25 -14.41
CA PHE A 144 6.82 -6.48 -15.27
C PHE A 144 7.76 -7.32 -16.13
N GLY A 145 7.74 -8.65 -15.98
CA GLY A 145 8.61 -9.58 -16.69
C GLY A 145 10.08 -9.51 -16.24
N TRP A 146 10.34 -9.06 -15.02
CA TRP A 146 11.67 -8.90 -14.47
C TRP A 146 12.33 -10.24 -14.09
N LYS A 147 13.64 -10.30 -14.30
CA LYS A 147 14.48 -11.46 -13.96
C LYS A 147 15.69 -11.01 -13.17
N VAL A 148 16.23 -11.91 -12.34
CA VAL A 148 17.51 -11.66 -11.65
C VAL A 148 18.59 -11.33 -12.68
N GLY A 149 19.33 -10.25 -12.44
CA GLY A 149 20.31 -9.67 -13.34
C GLY A 149 19.82 -8.44 -14.11
N ASP A 150 18.52 -8.14 -14.13
CA ASP A 150 17.97 -6.94 -14.78
C ASP A 150 18.32 -5.68 -13.98
N LYS A 151 18.34 -4.53 -14.70
CA LYS A 151 18.44 -3.21 -14.10
C LYS A 151 17.07 -2.55 -14.06
N ILE A 152 16.67 -2.12 -12.86
CA ILE A 152 15.38 -1.46 -12.63
C ILE A 152 15.61 0.03 -12.44
N PRO A 153 15.33 0.88 -13.45
CA PRO A 153 15.38 2.32 -13.30
C PRO A 153 14.09 2.83 -12.65
N LEU A 154 14.21 3.53 -11.53
CA LEU A 154 13.09 4.23 -10.88
C LEU A 154 13.34 5.74 -10.91
N LYS A 155 12.32 6.49 -11.30
CA LYS A 155 12.34 7.95 -11.21
C LYS A 155 11.83 8.36 -9.83
N ALA A 156 12.72 8.91 -9.00
CA ALA A 156 12.37 9.41 -7.68
C ALA A 156 11.41 10.61 -7.78
N THR A 157 10.38 10.61 -6.94
CA THR A 157 9.44 11.75 -6.82
C THR A 157 9.78 12.65 -5.64
N ILE A 158 10.53 12.12 -4.66
CA ILE A 158 10.83 12.81 -3.40
C ILE A 158 12.34 13.03 -3.24
N PHE A 159 13.17 12.03 -3.53
CA PHE A 159 14.59 12.03 -3.19
C PHE A 159 15.49 12.08 -4.43
N PRO A 160 15.81 13.28 -4.97
CA PRO A 160 16.79 13.41 -6.05
C PRO A 160 18.20 13.11 -5.55
N HIS A 161 19.11 12.82 -6.49
CA HIS A 161 20.56 12.78 -6.23
C HIS A 161 21.12 14.18 -6.05
N PRO A 162 22.32 14.31 -5.44
CA PRO A 162 23.02 15.61 -5.25
C PRO A 162 23.29 16.38 -6.55
N ASP A 163 23.41 15.70 -7.68
CA ASP A 163 23.56 16.31 -9.01
C ASP A 163 22.23 16.77 -9.65
N GLY A 164 21.11 16.62 -8.91
CA GLY A 164 19.77 16.97 -9.37
C GLY A 164 19.10 15.90 -10.24
N SER A 165 19.77 14.79 -10.51
CA SER A 165 19.16 13.64 -11.21
C SER A 165 18.10 12.98 -10.34
N ASN A 166 16.98 12.63 -10.95
CA ASN A 166 15.91 11.87 -10.28
C ASN A 166 15.94 10.37 -10.64
N LEU A 167 16.90 9.93 -11.46
CA LEU A 167 16.96 8.56 -11.93
C LEU A 167 17.84 7.70 -11.04
N TRP A 168 17.23 6.76 -10.35
CA TRP A 168 17.90 5.74 -9.55
C TRP A 168 17.86 4.40 -10.29
N THR A 169 18.99 3.70 -10.34
CA THR A 169 19.06 2.41 -11.01
C THR A 169 19.47 1.33 -10.01
N PHE A 170 18.66 0.29 -9.92
CA PHE A 170 18.86 -0.84 -9.03
C PHE A 170 19.21 -2.09 -9.81
N ASP A 171 20.14 -2.91 -9.31
CA ASP A 171 20.44 -4.22 -9.82
C ASP A 171 19.50 -5.25 -9.16
N LEU A 172 18.65 -5.89 -9.94
CA LEU A 172 17.76 -6.94 -9.41
C LEU A 172 18.59 -8.20 -9.10
N VAL A 173 18.84 -8.42 -7.82
CA VAL A 173 19.70 -9.51 -7.33
C VAL A 173 18.93 -10.67 -6.71
N GLY A 174 17.62 -10.54 -6.54
CA GLY A 174 16.80 -11.62 -6.00
C GLY A 174 15.30 -11.39 -6.18
N ILE A 175 14.57 -12.50 -6.23
CA ILE A 175 13.11 -12.52 -6.28
C ILE A 175 12.61 -13.36 -5.11
N TYR A 176 11.87 -12.74 -4.19
CA TYR A 176 11.31 -13.45 -3.04
C TYR A 176 9.85 -13.81 -3.26
N ARG A 177 9.41 -14.86 -2.58
CA ARG A 177 8.02 -15.28 -2.47
C ARG A 177 7.55 -15.17 -1.03
N ALA A 178 6.26 -14.97 -0.85
CA ALA A 178 5.65 -15.10 0.47
C ALA A 178 5.71 -16.56 0.92
N GLY A 179 6.12 -16.79 2.16
CA GLY A 179 6.18 -18.14 2.74
C GLY A 179 4.80 -18.80 2.85
N GLU A 180 3.74 -17.99 2.94
CA GLU A 180 2.34 -18.42 3.00
C GLU A 180 1.50 -17.67 1.95
N GLU A 181 0.51 -18.35 1.38
CA GLU A 181 -0.35 -17.76 0.36
C GLU A 181 -1.14 -16.54 0.88
N ALA A 182 -1.54 -16.56 2.15
CA ALA A 182 -2.19 -15.45 2.81
C ALA A 182 -1.35 -14.17 2.83
N LEU A 183 -0.03 -14.28 2.68
CA LEU A 183 0.93 -13.18 2.70
C LEU A 183 1.30 -12.65 1.30
N ARG A 184 0.69 -13.13 0.23
CA ARG A 184 1.03 -12.71 -1.16
C ARG A 184 1.02 -11.20 -1.40
N GLY A 185 0.32 -10.43 -0.58
CA GLY A 185 0.35 -8.98 -0.63
C GLY A 185 1.75 -8.37 -0.51
N ILE A 186 2.67 -9.03 0.23
CA ILE A 186 4.06 -8.58 0.36
C ILE A 186 4.87 -8.73 -0.93
N GLU A 187 4.41 -9.55 -1.89
CA GLU A 187 5.07 -9.73 -3.18
C GLU A 187 4.84 -8.57 -4.17
N GLN A 188 4.10 -7.52 -3.77
CA GLN A 188 3.84 -6.34 -4.58
C GLN A 188 4.81 -5.18 -4.28
N GLN A 189 5.99 -5.46 -3.76
CA GLN A 189 6.95 -4.44 -3.38
C GLN A 189 8.38 -4.74 -3.85
N LEU A 190 9.16 -3.67 -4.00
CA LEU A 190 10.59 -3.70 -4.25
C LEU A 190 11.30 -3.21 -2.98
N LEU A 191 12.27 -4.00 -2.51
CA LEU A 191 13.12 -3.67 -1.38
C LEU A 191 14.54 -3.45 -1.87
N PHE A 192 15.19 -2.39 -1.41
CA PHE A 192 16.57 -2.08 -1.76
C PHE A 192 17.33 -1.53 -0.54
N ARG A 193 18.64 -1.41 -0.67
CA ARG A 193 19.50 -1.11 0.47
C ARG A 193 19.38 0.33 0.93
N TYR A 194 19.19 0.50 2.24
CA TYR A 194 19.11 1.82 2.89
C TYR A 194 20.43 2.60 2.81
N ASP A 195 21.60 1.96 2.92
CA ASP A 195 22.89 2.64 2.83
C ASP A 195 23.09 3.29 1.45
N TYR A 196 22.73 2.60 0.37
CA TYR A 196 22.74 3.18 -0.97
C TYR A 196 21.79 4.39 -1.08
N PHE A 197 20.60 4.28 -0.48
CA PHE A 197 19.61 5.36 -0.46
C PHE A 197 20.10 6.56 0.35
N ASP A 198 20.58 6.34 1.56
CA ASP A 198 20.98 7.41 2.49
C ASP A 198 22.15 8.24 1.96
N GLU A 199 23.13 7.57 1.37
CA GLU A 199 24.29 8.23 0.77
C GLU A 199 23.97 8.91 -0.58
N GLY A 200 22.99 8.38 -1.33
CA GLY A 200 22.67 8.86 -2.69
C GLY A 200 21.61 9.97 -2.74
N ARG A 201 20.88 10.25 -1.67
CA ARG A 201 19.85 11.31 -1.66
C ARG A 201 20.42 12.69 -1.37
N LEU A 202 19.86 13.73 -1.96
CA LEU A 202 20.29 15.12 -1.81
C LEU A 202 20.08 15.66 -0.39
N PHE A 203 19.04 15.23 0.31
CA PHE A 203 18.67 15.71 1.65
C PHE A 203 18.08 14.60 2.52
N GLY A 204 18.04 14.86 3.83
CA GLY A 204 17.45 13.95 4.81
C GLY A 204 18.38 12.79 5.22
N GLN A 205 19.70 12.87 4.95
CA GLN A 205 20.67 11.89 5.40
C GLN A 205 20.58 11.67 6.91
N GLY A 206 20.83 10.43 7.34
CA GLY A 206 20.77 10.07 8.76
C GLY A 206 19.34 10.02 9.32
N THR A 207 18.31 9.95 8.48
CA THR A 207 16.92 9.81 8.91
C THR A 207 16.24 8.60 8.29
N VAL A 208 15.32 7.99 9.01
CA VAL A 208 14.52 6.83 8.60
C VAL A 208 13.04 7.17 8.57
N GLY A 209 12.27 6.51 7.74
CA GLY A 209 10.81 6.70 7.70
C GLY A 209 10.12 6.15 8.95
N TRP A 210 10.53 4.94 9.36
CA TRP A 210 10.03 4.27 10.56
C TRP A 210 11.00 3.20 11.02
N TYR A 211 10.87 2.81 12.29
CA TYR A 211 11.52 1.62 12.83
C TYR A 211 10.54 0.46 12.90
N ILE A 212 11.07 -0.75 12.78
CA ILE A 212 10.35 -2.00 12.94
C ILE A 212 10.98 -2.73 14.11
N VAL A 213 10.19 -2.97 15.13
CA VAL A 213 10.63 -3.54 16.40
C VAL A 213 10.02 -4.93 16.55
N LYS A 214 10.86 -5.95 16.69
CA LYS A 214 10.43 -7.28 17.09
C LYS A 214 10.43 -7.36 18.61
N VAL A 215 9.29 -7.71 19.19
CA VAL A 215 9.18 -7.91 20.63
C VAL A 215 9.57 -9.34 21.04
N SER A 216 10.05 -9.50 22.26
CA SER A 216 10.41 -10.82 22.79
C SER A 216 9.18 -11.63 23.16
N ASP A 217 8.10 -10.97 23.56
CA ASP A 217 6.83 -11.54 23.99
C ASP A 217 5.67 -10.76 23.37
N PRO A 218 4.91 -11.35 22.44
CA PRO A 218 3.78 -10.69 21.79
C PRO A 218 2.69 -10.20 22.76
N ASP A 219 2.48 -10.89 23.88
CA ASP A 219 1.46 -10.52 24.88
C ASP A 219 1.83 -9.21 25.60
N ARG A 220 3.12 -8.82 25.55
CA ARG A 220 3.63 -7.58 26.14
C ARG A 220 3.88 -6.46 25.10
N ALA A 221 3.48 -6.68 23.85
CA ALA A 221 3.71 -5.74 22.76
C ALA A 221 3.20 -4.32 23.07
N GLU A 222 2.01 -4.20 23.65
CA GLU A 222 1.43 -2.91 24.03
C GLU A 222 2.26 -2.19 25.11
N GLN A 223 2.80 -2.93 26.10
CA GLN A 223 3.66 -2.35 27.13
C GLN A 223 4.97 -1.84 26.55
N VAL A 224 5.56 -2.59 25.58
CA VAL A 224 6.77 -2.19 24.88
C VAL A 224 6.49 -0.96 24.03
N ALA A 225 5.37 -0.91 23.31
CA ALA A 225 4.96 0.25 22.51
C ALA A 225 4.86 1.51 23.36
N GLN A 226 4.17 1.45 24.49
CA GLN A 226 4.06 2.58 25.42
C GLN A 226 5.40 2.97 26.06
N ALA A 227 6.31 2.00 26.29
CA ALA A 227 7.64 2.31 26.81
C ALA A 227 8.48 3.08 25.78
N ILE A 228 8.41 2.69 24.50
CA ILE A 228 9.06 3.40 23.39
C ILE A 228 8.49 4.82 23.27
N ASP A 229 7.18 4.98 23.23
CA ASP A 229 6.56 6.31 23.07
C ASP A 229 6.87 7.24 24.26
N ARG A 230 6.95 6.70 25.47
CA ARG A 230 7.40 7.48 26.66
C ARG A 230 8.86 7.95 26.56
N LEU A 231 9.72 7.17 25.90
CA LEU A 231 11.13 7.53 25.71
C LEU A 231 11.30 8.79 24.88
N PHE A 232 10.36 9.04 23.96
CA PHE A 232 10.37 10.19 23.04
C PHE A 232 9.32 11.25 23.38
N ALA A 233 8.56 11.08 24.45
CA ALA A 233 7.55 12.04 24.87
C ALA A 233 8.17 13.41 25.15
N ASN A 234 7.51 14.48 24.71
CA ASN A 234 7.95 15.88 24.83
C ASN A 234 9.28 16.17 24.13
N SER A 235 9.68 15.36 23.15
CA SER A 235 10.84 15.63 22.28
C SER A 235 10.39 16.19 20.94
N ALA A 236 11.33 16.64 20.11
CA ALA A 236 11.03 17.04 18.72
C ALA A 236 10.61 15.84 17.85
N ASP A 237 10.98 14.62 18.26
CA ASP A 237 10.79 13.37 17.52
C ASP A 237 9.81 12.45 18.26
N GLU A 238 8.69 12.99 18.73
CA GLU A 238 7.66 12.18 19.37
C GLU A 238 7.19 11.04 18.45
N THR A 239 7.12 9.83 19.02
CA THR A 239 6.75 8.63 18.30
C THR A 239 5.33 8.19 18.59
N LYS A 240 4.77 7.45 17.66
CA LYS A 240 3.59 6.61 17.81
C LYS A 240 3.97 5.19 17.44
N THR A 241 3.97 4.33 18.44
CA THR A 241 4.27 2.91 18.27
C THR A 241 2.98 2.10 18.24
N GLN A 242 2.82 1.28 17.22
CA GLN A 242 1.61 0.48 17.03
C GLN A 242 1.95 -0.84 16.35
N GLY A 243 1.07 -1.84 16.44
CA GLY A 243 1.23 -3.10 15.71
C GLY A 243 1.34 -2.86 14.20
N GLU A 244 2.10 -3.70 13.50
CA GLU A 244 2.32 -3.56 12.05
C GLU A 244 1.00 -3.50 11.27
N ARG A 245 -0.01 -4.27 11.68
CA ARG A 245 -1.36 -4.25 11.09
C ARG A 245 -2.07 -2.91 11.26
N ASP A 246 -2.01 -2.33 12.45
CA ASP A 246 -2.66 -1.06 12.73
C ASP A 246 -1.95 0.09 12.01
N PHE A 247 -0.63 -0.02 11.85
CA PHE A 247 0.13 0.89 11.03
C PHE A 247 -0.30 0.84 9.57
N GLN A 248 -0.42 -0.34 8.97
CA GLN A 248 -0.88 -0.52 7.59
C GLN A 248 -2.29 0.04 7.39
N ARG A 249 -3.20 -0.19 8.33
CA ARG A 249 -4.56 0.41 8.33
C ARG A 249 -4.52 1.94 8.40
N SER A 250 -3.68 2.48 9.27
CA SER A 250 -3.53 3.93 9.43
C SER A 250 -2.93 4.57 8.19
N PHE A 251 -1.96 3.89 7.57
CA PHE A 251 -1.36 4.31 6.32
C PHE A 251 -2.38 4.37 5.18
N ALA A 252 -3.18 3.32 5.02
CA ALA A 252 -4.25 3.28 4.02
C ALA A 252 -5.29 4.40 4.25
N LYS A 253 -5.65 4.70 5.51
CA LYS A 253 -6.57 5.81 5.84
C LYS A 253 -5.99 7.19 5.56
N GLN A 254 -4.68 7.40 5.76
CA GLN A 254 -4.03 8.69 5.48
C GLN A 254 -3.90 8.99 3.98
N ILE A 255 -3.79 7.95 3.15
CA ILE A 255 -3.79 8.10 1.68
C ILE A 255 -5.17 8.52 1.15
N GLY A 256 -6.19 8.38 1.95
CA GLY A 256 -7.55 8.86 1.72
C GLY A 256 -8.58 7.85 2.23
N ASP A 257 -9.67 8.34 2.79
CA ASP A 257 -10.81 7.47 3.10
C ASP A 257 -11.56 7.15 1.79
N ILE A 258 -10.85 6.40 0.92
CA ILE A 258 -11.33 5.99 -0.40
C ILE A 258 -12.66 5.25 -0.27
N GLY A 259 -12.84 4.47 0.80
CA GLY A 259 -14.08 3.77 1.09
C GLY A 259 -15.27 4.71 1.28
N LEU A 260 -15.10 5.79 2.03
CA LEU A 260 -16.13 6.81 2.24
C LEU A 260 -16.43 7.58 0.96
N ILE A 261 -15.39 8.00 0.23
CA ILE A 261 -15.54 8.72 -1.06
C ILE A 261 -16.30 7.84 -2.06
N VAL A 262 -15.90 6.58 -2.20
CA VAL A 262 -16.55 5.60 -3.10
C VAL A 262 -18.01 5.41 -2.69
N THR A 263 -18.30 5.22 -1.40
CA THR A 263 -19.67 5.05 -0.89
C THR A 263 -20.53 6.29 -1.15
N ALA A 264 -19.98 7.50 -0.96
CA ALA A 264 -20.67 8.75 -1.25
C ALA A 264 -20.98 8.90 -2.76
N ILE A 265 -20.02 8.58 -3.63
CA ILE A 265 -20.22 8.58 -5.09
C ILE A 265 -21.29 7.55 -5.49
N MET A 266 -21.24 6.34 -4.94
CA MET A 266 -22.24 5.29 -5.19
C MET A 266 -23.66 5.77 -4.77
N GLY A 267 -23.76 6.41 -3.60
CA GLY A 267 -25.02 6.98 -3.12
C GLY A 267 -25.57 8.05 -4.05
N ALA A 268 -24.73 8.97 -4.51
CA ALA A 268 -25.10 10.02 -5.45
C ALA A 268 -25.55 9.46 -6.81
N VAL A 269 -24.82 8.48 -7.34
CA VAL A 269 -25.18 7.78 -8.61
C VAL A 269 -26.51 7.05 -8.47
N PHE A 270 -26.70 6.31 -7.38
CA PHE A 270 -27.95 5.60 -7.10
C PHE A 270 -29.13 6.57 -6.98
N PHE A 271 -28.97 7.68 -6.27
CA PHE A 271 -29.99 8.72 -6.15
C PHE A 271 -30.34 9.34 -7.51
N THR A 272 -29.34 9.66 -8.32
CA THR A 272 -29.56 10.20 -9.68
C THR A 272 -30.35 9.23 -10.56
N LEU A 273 -30.08 7.92 -10.44
CA LEU A 273 -30.81 6.89 -11.15
C LEU A 273 -32.27 6.78 -10.71
N LEU A 274 -32.53 6.85 -9.40
CA LEU A 274 -33.90 6.87 -8.89
C LEU A 274 -34.68 8.06 -9.44
N LEU A 275 -34.07 9.25 -9.45
CA LEU A 275 -34.70 10.45 -10.01
C LEU A 275 -34.95 10.31 -11.52
N LEU A 276 -33.97 9.83 -12.28
CA LEU A 276 -34.09 9.61 -13.72
C LEU A 276 -35.19 8.60 -14.05
N THR A 277 -35.20 7.47 -13.34
CA THR A 277 -36.19 6.43 -13.50
C THR A 277 -37.60 6.91 -13.12
N GLY A 278 -37.70 7.60 -11.99
CA GLY A 278 -38.97 8.21 -11.53
C GLY A 278 -39.51 9.25 -12.53
N ASN A 279 -38.66 10.15 -13.02
CA ASN A 279 -39.05 11.16 -14.02
C ASN A 279 -39.49 10.51 -15.35
N THR A 280 -38.79 9.46 -15.80
CA THR A 280 -39.14 8.73 -17.01
C THR A 280 -40.48 7.98 -16.88
N MET A 281 -40.77 7.43 -15.69
CA MET A 281 -42.06 6.81 -15.38
C MET A 281 -43.21 7.86 -15.32
N ALA A 282 -42.97 8.98 -14.64
CA ALA A 282 -43.96 10.04 -14.56
C ALA A 282 -44.32 10.64 -15.93
N GLN A 283 -43.33 10.85 -16.80
CA GLN A 283 -43.60 11.27 -18.19
C GLN A 283 -44.37 10.18 -18.98
N SER A 284 -44.05 8.89 -18.75
CA SER A 284 -44.76 7.78 -19.42
C SER A 284 -46.25 7.71 -19.05
N ILE A 285 -46.61 8.12 -17.82
CA ILE A 285 -48.00 8.16 -17.33
C ILE A 285 -48.74 9.35 -17.91
N ARG A 286 -48.07 10.51 -18.01
CA ARG A 286 -48.68 11.74 -18.56
C ARG A 286 -48.97 11.67 -20.09
N GLU A 287 -48.26 10.83 -20.82
CA GLU A 287 -48.40 10.68 -22.26
C GLU A 287 -49.43 9.57 -22.64
N ARG A 288 -50.13 8.98 -21.65
CA ARG A 288 -51.31 8.11 -21.84
C ARG A 288 -52.58 8.84 -21.58
#